data_174eb20071ab8c2acb7ff44d0c0bfed0
#
_entry.id   174eb20071ab8c2acb7ff44d0c0bfed0
#
_cell.length_a   1.000
_cell.length_b   1.000
_cell.length_c   1.000
_cell.angle_alpha   90.00
_cell.angle_beta   90.00
_cell.angle_gamma   90.00
#
_symmetry.space_group_name_H-M   'P 1'
#
loop_
_entity.id
_entity.type
_entity.pdbx_description
1 polymer ?
#
loop_
_entity_poly.entity_id
_entity_poly.type
_entity_poly.pdbx_seq_one_letter_code
_entity_poly.pdbx_strand_id
1 'polypeptide(L)'
;MTSGTHVAFASVLYLGGATLFGYKPDVVGWLLAATASLGPDVDLPTSKVGRLLFWLSVPLERRFGHRTVTHSAVGLLVVALVASPLWWVRPLYFWCVLGGTWSHLWIDMLNVRGADLFWPSPVRVVAPGNRNWRLEVGSKAEMVLLSVLLLLTVARTRPGHGTRYGAQTPMPSTAGRCRTHQCERGFREQ
;
A
#
# COMPACT_ATOMS: atom_id res chain seq x y z
N MET A 1 14.83 -0.60 8.61
CA MET A 1 14.47 0.68 9.27
C MET A 1 13.62 0.43 10.50
N THR A 2 13.14 1.48 11.24
CA THR A 2 12.22 1.25 12.36
C THR A 2 10.82 0.87 11.85
N SER A 3 10.08 0.09 12.65
CA SER A 3 8.69 -0.31 12.28
C SER A 3 7.79 0.91 12.03
N GLY A 4 8.04 2.03 12.72
CA GLY A 4 7.30 3.29 12.51
C GLY A 4 7.50 3.87 11.13
N THR A 5 8.73 3.83 10.62
CA THR A 5 9.08 4.32 9.27
C THR A 5 8.41 3.49 8.19
N HIS A 6 8.37 2.15 8.32
CA HIS A 6 7.67 1.27 7.39
C HIS A 6 6.17 1.55 7.33
N VAL A 7 5.51 1.64 8.50
CA VAL A 7 4.07 1.94 8.58
C VAL A 7 3.76 3.34 8.02
N ALA A 8 4.55 4.35 8.34
CA ALA A 8 4.34 5.70 7.83
C ALA A 8 4.51 5.76 6.30
N PHE A 9 5.50 5.08 5.76
CA PHE A 9 5.72 5.03 4.32
C PHE A 9 4.60 4.29 3.58
N ALA A 10 4.16 3.14 4.09
CA ALA A 10 3.01 2.41 3.56
C ALA A 10 1.73 3.26 3.59
N SER A 11 1.53 4.04 4.66
CA SER A 11 0.37 4.95 4.80
C SER A 11 0.40 6.06 3.74
N VAL A 12 1.56 6.67 3.49
CA VAL A 12 1.72 7.68 2.43
C VAL A 12 1.45 7.08 1.05
N LEU A 13 1.94 5.88 0.78
CA LEU A 13 1.71 5.19 -0.50
C LEU A 13 0.24 4.82 -0.67
N TYR A 14 -0.43 4.31 0.37
CA TYR A 14 -1.85 3.99 0.33
C TYR A 14 -2.72 5.23 0.05
N LEU A 15 -2.51 6.30 0.80
CA LEU A 15 -3.26 7.55 0.62
C LEU A 15 -2.89 8.28 -0.68
N GLY A 16 -1.61 8.22 -1.08
CA GLY A 16 -1.15 8.71 -2.36
C GLY A 16 -1.76 7.95 -3.54
N GLY A 17 -1.83 6.64 -3.44
CA GLY A 17 -2.50 5.78 -4.42
C GLY A 17 -3.97 6.12 -4.59
N ALA A 18 -4.67 6.48 -3.51
CA ALA A 18 -6.07 6.90 -3.59
C ALA A 18 -6.25 8.11 -4.51
N THR A 19 -5.33 9.06 -4.49
CA THR A 19 -5.37 10.23 -5.38
C THR A 19 -4.98 9.90 -6.83
N LEU A 20 -4.07 8.95 -7.02
CA LEU A 20 -3.58 8.57 -8.35
C LEU A 20 -4.55 7.63 -9.08
N PHE A 21 -5.12 6.67 -8.37
CA PHE A 21 -5.97 5.61 -8.94
C PHE A 21 -7.46 5.83 -8.68
N GLY A 22 -7.85 6.91 -7.99
CA GLY A 22 -9.23 7.32 -7.79
C GLY A 22 -10.06 6.41 -6.87
N TYR A 23 -9.45 5.54 -6.05
CA TYR A 23 -10.20 4.75 -5.09
C TYR A 23 -10.50 5.56 -3.81
N LYS A 24 -11.60 5.21 -3.14
CA LYS A 24 -11.92 5.79 -1.83
C LYS A 24 -11.13 5.04 -0.75
N PRO A 25 -10.25 5.73 -0.01
CA PRO A 25 -9.52 5.10 1.08
C PRO A 25 -10.48 4.70 2.20
N ASP A 26 -10.29 3.52 2.76
CA ASP A 26 -11.02 3.02 3.92
C ASP A 26 -10.04 2.52 5.00
N VAL A 27 -10.54 2.38 6.22
CA VAL A 27 -9.73 1.98 7.38
C VAL A 27 -9.16 0.57 7.21
N VAL A 28 -9.93 -0.35 6.60
CA VAL A 28 -9.51 -1.74 6.41
C VAL A 28 -8.34 -1.82 5.43
N GLY A 29 -8.45 -1.15 4.27
CA GLY A 29 -7.37 -1.09 3.29
C GLY A 29 -6.10 -0.45 3.87
N TRP A 30 -6.25 0.61 4.66
CA TRP A 30 -5.12 1.23 5.36
C TRP A 30 -4.47 0.28 6.37
N LEU A 31 -5.25 -0.41 7.21
CA LEU A 31 -4.73 -1.38 8.17
C LEU A 31 -4.02 -2.54 7.48
N LEU A 32 -4.56 -3.04 6.39
CA LEU A 32 -3.93 -4.09 5.58
C LEU A 32 -2.57 -3.63 5.03
N ALA A 33 -2.48 -2.44 4.46
CA ALA A 33 -1.22 -1.89 3.96
C ALA A 33 -0.21 -1.67 5.08
N ALA A 34 -0.64 -1.08 6.22
CA ALA A 34 0.20 -0.79 7.37
C ALA A 34 0.72 -2.08 8.03
N THR A 35 -0.13 -3.09 8.23
CA THR A 35 0.28 -4.38 8.83
C THR A 35 1.16 -5.19 7.89
N ALA A 36 0.82 -5.24 6.60
CA ALA A 36 1.63 -5.93 5.59
C ALA A 36 3.02 -5.31 5.42
N SER A 37 3.17 -3.99 5.66
CA SER A 37 4.48 -3.34 5.67
C SER A 37 5.42 -3.80 6.78
N LEU A 38 4.93 -4.52 7.76
CA LEU A 38 5.75 -5.14 8.83
C LEU A 38 6.00 -6.64 8.56
N GLY A 39 5.32 -7.20 7.54
CA GLY A 39 5.37 -8.64 7.23
C GLY A 39 6.77 -9.18 6.97
N PRO A 40 7.60 -8.55 6.12
CA PRO A 40 8.95 -9.04 5.84
C PRO A 40 9.83 -9.20 7.08
N ASP A 41 9.65 -8.37 8.10
CA ASP A 41 10.39 -8.48 9.38
C ASP A 41 10.01 -9.72 10.23
N VAL A 42 9.15 -10.60 9.73
CA VAL A 42 8.82 -11.86 10.40
C VAL A 42 10.04 -12.77 10.54
N ASP A 43 11.05 -12.64 9.68
CA ASP A 43 12.30 -13.37 9.75
C ASP A 43 13.26 -12.87 10.85
N LEU A 44 12.91 -11.81 11.58
CA LEU A 44 13.70 -11.26 12.68
C LEU A 44 12.98 -11.50 14.02
N PRO A 45 13.41 -12.47 14.86
CA PRO A 45 12.75 -12.80 16.13
C PRO A 45 12.66 -11.64 17.13
N THR A 46 13.52 -10.64 16.98
CA THR A 46 13.53 -9.44 17.83
C THR A 46 12.56 -8.36 17.35
N SER A 47 12.03 -8.46 16.13
CA SER A 47 11.02 -7.55 15.59
C SER A 47 9.67 -7.69 16.30
N LYS A 48 8.76 -6.72 16.12
CA LYS A 48 7.42 -6.80 16.70
C LYS A 48 6.64 -8.01 16.15
N VAL A 49 6.68 -8.22 14.83
CA VAL A 49 6.00 -9.34 14.17
C VAL A 49 6.71 -10.66 14.46
N GLY A 50 8.05 -10.67 14.42
CA GLY A 50 8.84 -11.87 14.73
C GLY A 50 8.62 -12.37 16.15
N ARG A 51 8.47 -11.48 17.13
CA ARG A 51 8.11 -11.86 18.51
C ARG A 51 6.70 -12.46 18.64
N LEU A 52 5.74 -11.93 17.88
CA LEU A 52 4.38 -12.47 17.85
C LEU A 52 4.34 -13.85 17.19
N LEU A 53 5.14 -14.06 16.14
CA LEU A 53 5.22 -15.29 15.37
C LEU A 53 6.57 -15.99 15.57
N PHE A 54 7.05 -16.05 16.83
CA PHE A 54 8.41 -16.57 17.15
C PHE A 54 8.63 -18.01 16.64
N TRP A 55 7.59 -18.83 16.65
CA TRP A 55 7.61 -20.21 16.14
C TRP A 55 7.90 -20.28 14.62
N LEU A 56 7.58 -19.25 13.87
CA LEU A 56 7.90 -19.10 12.45
C LEU A 56 9.21 -18.34 12.24
N SER A 57 9.42 -17.29 13.03
CA SER A 57 10.54 -16.38 12.93
C SER A 57 11.89 -17.08 13.18
N VAL A 58 11.98 -17.88 14.27
CA VAL A 58 13.22 -18.58 14.63
C VAL A 58 13.68 -19.58 13.57
N PRO A 59 12.81 -20.46 13.02
CA PRO A 59 13.23 -21.35 11.92
C PRO A 59 13.64 -20.60 10.64
N LEU A 60 12.95 -19.51 10.31
CA LEU A 60 13.27 -18.70 9.13
C LEU A 60 14.66 -18.07 9.27
N GLU A 61 14.92 -17.40 10.41
CA GLU A 61 16.22 -16.79 10.67
C GLU A 61 17.34 -17.80 10.64
N ARG A 62 17.18 -18.97 11.30
CA ARG A 62 18.19 -20.03 11.35
C ARG A 62 18.51 -20.64 9.99
N ARG A 63 17.52 -20.77 9.11
CA ARG A 63 17.67 -21.45 7.82
C ARG A 63 18.12 -20.51 6.69
N PHE A 64 17.63 -19.30 6.66
CA PHE A 64 17.80 -18.37 5.54
C PHE A 64 18.51 -17.07 5.94
N GLY A 65 18.54 -16.75 7.24
CA GLY A 65 19.03 -15.47 7.73
C GLY A 65 18.04 -14.33 7.55
N HIS A 66 18.30 -13.21 8.21
CA HIS A 66 17.50 -12.00 8.11
C HIS A 66 17.78 -11.26 6.80
N ARG A 67 16.72 -10.70 6.19
CA ARG A 67 16.74 -9.92 4.93
C ARG A 67 17.07 -10.72 3.67
N THR A 68 16.78 -12.01 3.67
CA THR A 68 16.95 -12.88 2.51
C THR A 68 15.61 -13.18 1.85
N VAL A 69 15.01 -14.34 2.13
CA VAL A 69 13.78 -14.81 1.48
C VAL A 69 12.61 -13.83 1.64
N THR A 70 12.37 -13.34 2.86
CA THR A 70 11.24 -12.45 3.18
C THR A 70 11.38 -11.06 2.55
N HIS A 71 12.62 -10.62 2.30
CA HIS A 71 12.94 -9.34 1.67
C HIS A 71 13.25 -9.48 0.17
N SER A 72 12.76 -10.53 -0.47
CA SER A 72 13.00 -10.83 -1.88
C SER A 72 11.72 -10.85 -2.71
N ALA A 73 11.88 -10.89 -4.03
CA ALA A 73 10.77 -11.11 -4.97
C ALA A 73 10.03 -12.43 -4.70
N VAL A 74 10.77 -13.46 -4.22
CA VAL A 74 10.16 -14.75 -3.83
C VAL A 74 9.25 -14.57 -2.61
N GLY A 75 9.71 -13.82 -1.59
CA GLY A 75 8.87 -13.49 -0.43
C GLY A 75 7.61 -12.72 -0.82
N LEU A 76 7.74 -11.74 -1.73
CA LEU A 76 6.60 -11.00 -2.26
C LEU A 76 5.62 -11.91 -3.01
N LEU A 77 6.12 -12.88 -3.80
CA LEU A 77 5.28 -13.86 -4.48
C LEU A 77 4.52 -14.75 -3.47
N VAL A 78 5.18 -15.20 -2.41
CA VAL A 78 4.52 -15.97 -1.34
C VAL A 78 3.40 -15.14 -0.70
N VAL A 79 3.65 -13.87 -0.38
CA VAL A 79 2.63 -12.96 0.15
C VAL A 79 1.48 -12.80 -0.85
N ALA A 80 1.75 -12.68 -2.15
CA ALA A 80 0.72 -12.60 -3.19
C ALA A 80 -0.17 -13.85 -3.21
N LEU A 81 0.44 -15.04 -3.13
CA LEU A 81 -0.30 -16.30 -3.08
C LEU A 81 -1.17 -16.41 -1.82
N VAL A 82 -0.62 -16.07 -0.67
CA VAL A 82 -1.36 -16.09 0.61
C VAL A 82 -2.49 -15.05 0.64
N ALA A 83 -2.26 -13.88 0.07
CA ALA A 83 -3.25 -12.81 0.00
C ALA A 83 -4.27 -12.98 -1.14
N SER A 84 -4.08 -13.96 -2.05
CA SER A 84 -4.95 -14.14 -3.23
C SER A 84 -6.45 -14.27 -2.91
N PRO A 85 -6.91 -14.88 -1.80
CA PRO A 85 -8.32 -14.92 -1.45
C PRO A 85 -8.95 -13.53 -1.24
N LEU A 86 -8.15 -12.51 -0.86
CA LEU A 86 -8.63 -11.15 -0.71
C LEU A 86 -9.11 -10.54 -2.03
N TRP A 87 -8.62 -11.05 -3.15
CA TRP A 87 -9.07 -10.63 -4.49
C TRP A 87 -10.58 -10.85 -4.68
N TRP A 88 -11.11 -11.94 -4.16
CA TRP A 88 -12.53 -12.26 -4.25
C TRP A 88 -13.40 -11.45 -3.28
N VAL A 89 -12.81 -10.97 -2.17
CA VAL A 89 -13.51 -10.09 -1.21
C VAL A 89 -13.55 -8.67 -1.76
N ARG A 90 -12.39 -8.12 -2.08
CA ARG A 90 -12.21 -6.80 -2.69
C ARG A 90 -10.81 -6.70 -3.31
N PRO A 91 -10.67 -6.55 -4.62
CA PRO A 91 -9.36 -6.46 -5.27
C PRO A 91 -8.43 -5.42 -4.66
N LEU A 92 -8.98 -4.30 -4.17
CA LEU A 92 -8.21 -3.27 -3.48
C LEU A 92 -7.44 -3.82 -2.27
N TYR A 93 -8.03 -4.72 -1.49
CA TYR A 93 -7.40 -5.29 -0.29
C TYR A 93 -6.19 -6.15 -0.62
N PHE A 94 -6.27 -6.92 -1.69
CA PHE A 94 -5.13 -7.65 -2.23
C PHE A 94 -3.97 -6.69 -2.57
N TRP A 95 -4.26 -5.61 -3.28
CA TRP A 95 -3.25 -4.60 -3.62
C TRP A 95 -2.72 -3.84 -2.41
N CYS A 96 -3.54 -3.63 -1.37
CA CYS A 96 -3.08 -3.04 -0.10
C CYS A 96 -2.03 -3.91 0.58
N VAL A 97 -2.24 -5.24 0.62
CA VAL A 97 -1.26 -6.17 1.19
C VAL A 97 0.03 -6.20 0.38
N LEU A 98 -0.07 -6.32 -0.95
CA LEU A 98 1.11 -6.31 -1.81
C LEU A 98 1.86 -4.97 -1.76
N GLY A 99 1.13 -3.86 -1.83
CA GLY A 99 1.71 -2.53 -1.77
C GLY A 99 2.39 -2.25 -0.43
N GLY A 100 1.79 -2.70 0.67
CA GLY A 100 2.40 -2.62 2.01
C GLY A 100 3.69 -3.43 2.09
N THR A 101 3.68 -4.69 1.65
CA THR A 101 4.89 -5.53 1.61
C THR A 101 5.95 -4.94 0.69
N TRP A 102 5.57 -4.50 -0.51
CA TRP A 102 6.47 -3.85 -1.46
C TRP A 102 7.09 -2.58 -0.89
N SER A 103 6.30 -1.75 -0.18
CA SER A 103 6.80 -0.53 0.47
C SER A 103 7.92 -0.81 1.47
N HIS A 104 7.82 -1.92 2.22
CA HIS A 104 8.88 -2.36 3.12
C HIS A 104 10.19 -2.63 2.38
N LEU A 105 10.13 -3.44 1.31
CA LEU A 105 11.29 -3.77 0.50
C LEU A 105 11.93 -2.50 -0.09
N TRP A 106 11.09 -1.61 -0.60
CA TRP A 106 11.53 -0.37 -1.22
C TRP A 106 12.30 0.53 -0.25
N ILE A 107 11.73 0.78 0.94
CA ILE A 107 12.38 1.67 1.91
C ILE A 107 13.62 1.02 2.54
N ASP A 108 13.67 -0.31 2.62
CA ASP A 108 14.85 -1.03 3.10
C ASP A 108 16.02 -1.01 2.11
N MET A 109 15.76 -0.80 0.81
CA MET A 109 16.83 -0.52 -0.15
C MET A 109 17.57 0.79 0.13
N LEU A 110 16.91 1.76 0.79
CA LEU A 110 17.55 3.02 1.21
C LEU A 110 18.46 2.86 2.42
N ASN A 111 18.42 1.71 3.08
CA ASN A 111 19.27 1.42 4.23
C ASN A 111 20.70 1.03 3.80
N VAL A 112 21.68 1.31 4.67
CA VAL A 112 23.10 0.93 4.46
C VAL A 112 23.25 -0.55 4.13
N ARG A 113 22.42 -1.43 4.73
CA ARG A 113 22.48 -2.89 4.50
C ARG A 113 21.84 -3.35 3.20
N GLY A 114 20.86 -2.57 2.65
CA GLY A 114 20.11 -2.96 1.46
C GLY A 114 19.17 -4.17 1.68
N ALA A 115 18.66 -4.72 0.57
CA ALA A 115 17.81 -5.90 0.53
C ALA A 115 18.28 -6.90 -0.54
N ASP A 116 18.18 -8.20 -0.27
CA ASP A 116 18.52 -9.27 -1.21
C ASP A 116 17.31 -9.58 -2.13
N LEU A 117 16.91 -8.56 -2.91
CA LEU A 117 15.68 -8.57 -3.70
C LEU A 117 15.61 -9.76 -4.68
N PHE A 118 16.74 -10.18 -5.21
CA PHE A 118 16.86 -11.26 -6.20
C PHE A 118 17.29 -12.60 -5.58
N TRP A 119 17.05 -12.80 -4.27
CA TRP A 119 17.33 -14.10 -3.68
C TRP A 119 16.73 -15.23 -4.53
N PRO A 120 17.44 -16.37 -4.80
CA PRO A 120 18.70 -16.85 -4.18
C PRO A 120 19.99 -16.27 -4.79
N SER A 121 19.92 -15.34 -5.72
CA SER A 121 21.13 -14.66 -6.23
C SER A 121 21.77 -13.80 -5.12
N PRO A 122 23.12 -13.81 -4.98
CA PRO A 122 23.81 -13.04 -3.94
C PRO A 122 23.85 -11.52 -4.22
N VAL A 123 23.09 -11.04 -5.20
CA VAL A 123 23.06 -9.63 -5.59
C VAL A 123 22.21 -8.83 -4.59
N ARG A 124 22.87 -7.98 -3.83
CA ARG A 124 22.22 -7.05 -2.91
C ARG A 124 21.88 -5.73 -3.58
N VAL A 125 20.62 -5.35 -3.51
CA VAL A 125 20.12 -4.08 -4.04
C VAL A 125 20.20 -3.01 -2.95
N VAL A 126 20.87 -1.90 -3.27
CA VAL A 126 21.00 -0.72 -2.41
C VAL A 126 20.81 0.54 -3.23
N ALA A 127 20.05 1.48 -2.70
CA ALA A 127 19.86 2.81 -3.25
C ALA A 127 19.95 3.85 -2.12
N PRO A 128 20.57 5.02 -2.32
CA PRO A 128 21.40 5.40 -3.46
C PRO A 128 22.75 4.68 -3.46
N GLY A 129 23.44 4.66 -4.60
CA GLY A 129 24.76 4.04 -4.74
C GLY A 129 25.82 4.59 -3.78
N ASN A 130 25.77 5.92 -3.50
CA ASN A 130 26.67 6.55 -2.54
C ASN A 130 26.28 6.19 -1.09
N ARG A 131 27.23 5.58 -0.36
CA ARG A 131 27.04 5.13 1.03
C ARG A 131 26.66 6.27 1.99
N ASN A 132 27.17 7.46 1.78
CA ASN A 132 26.93 8.61 2.66
C ASN A 132 25.46 9.12 2.63
N TRP A 133 24.70 8.71 1.61
CA TRP A 133 23.30 9.07 1.43
C TRP A 133 22.34 7.97 1.90
N ARG A 134 22.90 6.86 2.40
CA ARG A 134 22.08 5.74 2.90
C ARG A 134 21.69 5.98 4.34
N LEU A 135 20.51 5.53 4.69
CA LEU A 135 19.94 5.71 6.02
C LEU A 135 20.42 4.60 6.97
N GLU A 136 20.86 4.98 8.15
CA GLU A 136 21.12 4.03 9.23
C GLU A 136 19.91 3.94 10.15
N VAL A 137 19.63 2.73 10.65
CA VAL A 137 18.49 2.49 11.56
C VAL A 137 18.69 3.30 12.85
N GLY A 138 17.66 4.07 13.23
CA GLY A 138 17.70 4.93 14.41
C GLY A 138 18.52 6.23 14.26
N SER A 139 19.01 6.51 13.04
CA SER A 139 19.74 7.77 12.78
C SER A 139 18.84 8.99 12.79
N LYS A 140 19.44 10.18 12.98
CA LYS A 140 18.73 11.47 12.87
C LYS A 140 18.06 11.61 11.49
N ALA A 141 18.70 11.13 10.43
CA ALA A 141 18.16 11.17 9.08
C ALA A 141 16.89 10.29 8.94
N GLU A 142 16.86 9.12 9.56
CA GLU A 142 15.64 8.30 9.62
C GLU A 142 14.52 8.99 10.42
N MET A 143 14.85 9.66 11.53
CA MET A 143 13.87 10.41 12.32
C MET A 143 13.26 11.57 11.53
N VAL A 144 14.07 12.29 10.76
CA VAL A 144 13.58 13.35 9.85
C VAL A 144 12.67 12.75 8.78
N LEU A 145 13.08 11.67 8.15
CA LEU A 145 12.25 10.96 7.17
C LEU A 145 10.90 10.54 7.77
N LEU A 146 10.91 9.92 8.95
CA LEU A 146 9.69 9.54 9.66
C LEU A 146 8.78 10.74 9.92
N SER A 147 9.34 11.85 10.40
CA SER A 147 8.57 13.07 10.65
C SER A 147 7.92 13.61 9.37
N VAL A 148 8.66 13.64 8.26
CA VAL A 148 8.12 14.06 6.95
C VAL A 148 6.99 13.13 6.49
N LEU A 149 7.17 11.81 6.60
CA LEU A 149 6.14 10.83 6.23
C LEU A 149 4.87 10.99 7.07
N LEU A 150 5.01 11.22 8.38
CA LEU A 150 3.86 11.47 9.27
C LEU A 150 3.14 12.76 8.90
N LEU A 151 3.86 13.84 8.63
CA LEU A 151 3.26 15.11 8.18
C LEU A 151 2.52 14.93 6.85
N LEU A 152 3.08 14.20 5.90
CA LEU A 152 2.42 13.89 4.62
C LEU A 152 1.15 13.05 4.83
N THR A 153 1.19 12.07 5.72
CA THR A 153 0.01 11.25 6.06
C THR A 153 -1.10 12.14 6.63
N VAL A 154 -0.78 13.00 7.61
CA VAL A 154 -1.74 13.94 8.22
C VAL A 154 -2.28 14.94 7.20
N ALA A 155 -1.43 15.48 6.33
CA ALA A 155 -1.86 16.41 5.27
C ALA A 155 -2.86 15.77 4.30
N ARG A 156 -2.70 14.47 3.99
CA ARG A 156 -3.59 13.71 3.10
C ARG A 156 -4.90 13.30 3.76
N THR A 157 -4.96 13.18 5.09
CA THR A 157 -6.18 12.82 5.82
C THR A 157 -7.05 14.03 6.17
N ARG A 158 -6.56 15.26 6.02
CA ARG A 158 -7.35 16.47 6.31
C ARG A 158 -8.56 16.56 5.36
N PRO A 159 -9.81 16.75 5.90
CA PRO A 159 -10.98 17.03 5.09
C PRO A 159 -10.80 18.41 4.44
N GLY A 160 -10.67 18.47 3.14
CA GLY A 160 -10.46 19.71 2.38
C GLY A 160 -9.53 19.56 1.16
N HIS A 161 -8.71 18.53 1.11
CA HIS A 161 -7.98 18.13 -0.10
C HIS A 161 -8.69 16.98 -0.84
N GLY A 162 -9.96 16.70 -0.48
CA GLY A 162 -10.79 15.80 -1.26
C GLY A 162 -10.94 16.39 -2.64
N THR A 163 -10.33 15.76 -3.63
CA THR A 163 -10.71 15.81 -5.02
C THR A 163 -12.22 16.06 -5.09
N ARG A 164 -12.63 17.12 -5.75
CA ARG A 164 -14.01 17.24 -6.26
C ARG A 164 -14.25 16.01 -7.13
N TYR A 165 -14.64 14.92 -6.52
CA TYR A 165 -15.28 13.82 -7.23
C TYR A 165 -16.48 14.47 -7.89
N GLY A 166 -16.46 14.52 -9.24
CA GLY A 166 -17.34 15.29 -10.05
C GLY A 166 -18.75 15.32 -9.47
N ALA A 167 -19.21 16.50 -9.17
CA ALA A 167 -20.62 16.71 -9.03
C ALA A 167 -21.23 16.06 -10.26
N GLN A 168 -21.84 14.89 -10.09
CA GLN A 168 -22.74 14.34 -11.09
C GLN A 168 -23.75 15.47 -11.28
N THR A 169 -23.61 16.20 -12.37
CA THR A 169 -24.66 17.10 -12.81
C THR A 169 -25.91 16.25 -12.83
N PRO A 170 -26.96 16.63 -12.10
CA PRO A 170 -28.23 15.93 -12.20
C PRO A 170 -28.59 15.92 -13.68
N MET A 171 -28.79 14.74 -14.26
CA MET A 171 -29.33 14.66 -15.60
C MET A 171 -30.58 15.55 -15.63
N PRO A 172 -30.72 16.45 -16.60
CA PRO A 172 -31.95 17.24 -16.72
C PRO A 172 -33.08 16.23 -16.82
N SER A 173 -33.97 16.27 -15.83
CA SER A 173 -35.23 15.53 -15.83
C SER A 173 -35.96 15.93 -17.11
N THR A 174 -35.94 15.04 -18.10
CA THR A 174 -36.85 15.12 -19.26
C THR A 174 -38.25 14.73 -18.84
N ALA A 175 -38.77 15.38 -17.78
CA ALA A 175 -40.19 15.52 -17.55
C ALA A 175 -40.68 16.65 -18.47
N GLY A 176 -40.53 16.44 -19.76
CA GLY A 176 -41.20 17.20 -20.78
C GLY A 176 -42.69 16.98 -20.63
N ARG A 177 -43.35 18.03 -20.14
CA ARG A 177 -44.78 18.23 -20.08
C ARG A 177 -45.40 17.91 -21.44
N CYS A 178 -45.94 16.71 -21.60
CA CYS A 178 -46.81 16.40 -22.73
C CYS A 178 -48.07 17.27 -22.59
N ARG A 179 -48.13 18.39 -23.32
CA ARG A 179 -49.35 19.16 -23.45
C ARG A 179 -50.37 18.29 -24.18
N THR A 180 -51.33 17.82 -23.44
CA THR A 180 -52.62 17.29 -23.97
C THR A 180 -53.18 18.24 -25.02
N HIS A 181 -53.10 17.92 -26.29
CA HIS A 181 -54.00 18.36 -27.39
C HIS A 181 -53.53 17.93 -28.80
N GLN A 182 -52.60 17.01 -28.95
CA GLN A 182 -52.17 16.59 -30.32
C GLN A 182 -51.94 15.09 -30.51
N CYS A 183 -52.43 14.22 -29.61
CA CYS A 183 -52.32 12.76 -29.76
C CYS A 183 -53.64 12.07 -30.24
N GLU A 184 -54.65 12.79 -30.65
CA GLU A 184 -55.94 12.19 -31.10
C GLU A 184 -56.20 12.23 -32.62
N ARG A 185 -55.20 12.47 -33.45
CA ARG A 185 -55.38 12.48 -34.91
C ARG A 185 -54.40 11.61 -35.68
N GLY A 186 -54.16 10.40 -35.25
CA GLY A 186 -53.25 9.48 -35.92
C GLY A 186 -53.67 8.02 -35.97
N PHE A 187 -54.91 7.71 -35.58
CA PHE A 187 -55.39 6.33 -35.54
C PHE A 187 -56.72 6.12 -36.32
N ARG A 188 -56.82 6.76 -37.48
CA ARG A 188 -57.86 6.42 -38.47
C ARG A 188 -57.24 6.67 -39.84
N GLU A 189 -56.67 5.67 -40.43
CA GLU A 189 -56.40 5.38 -41.84
C GLU A 189 -55.12 4.53 -41.93
N GLN A 190 -55.34 3.27 -42.00
CA GLN A 190 -54.86 2.15 -42.83
C GLN A 190 -54.94 0.84 -42.08
#